data_3cbfec74be2933f2cbfd0cc58eda5d66
#
_entry.id   3cbfec74be2933f2cbfd0cc58eda5d66
#
_cell.length_a   1.000
_cell.length_b   1.000
_cell.length_c   1.000
_cell.angle_alpha   90.00
_cell.angle_beta   90.00
_cell.angle_gamma   90.00
#
_symmetry.space_group_name_H-M   'P 1'
#
loop_
_entity.id
_entity.type
_entity.pdbx_description
1 polymer ?
#
loop_
_entity_poly.entity_id
_entity_poly.type
_entity_poly.pdbx_seq_one_letter_code
_entity_poly.pdbx_strand_id
1 'polypeptide(L)'
;MDKGFAVLEIDPEFKTLIRPLRKDEYLQLEVNLAVDGCREPIITWNNIIIDGHNRYEICNRLHIPYAVQKMPFENREQAIVWICSNQLGRRNITEETRRYLIGKQYELEKVARKHPPNINGFNQYKRRNKGERGETFRRTAQKFSAQYNVSTGSVQKYAIFSKALDVVGQADPALPGKVLSGTFKISHENLVALSKMPPEEIRRIGTRPEDLQHPFTSYSDTRKEFADTDEEPVESMQETLPLIKIPPMHDPDAEIAGLTLTVPSWVSSIERARNNADMNAASTSAKSKLKEALLSLQEKVSEMLSEIREVD
;
A
#
# COMPACT_ATOMS: atom_id res chain seq x y z
N MET A 1 -3.32 7.32 31.44
CA MET A 1 -2.69 6.04 31.08
C MET A 1 -1.41 5.92 31.88
N ASP A 2 -1.31 4.92 32.70
CA ASP A 2 -0.09 4.68 33.49
C ASP A 2 1.02 4.28 32.54
N LYS A 3 2.18 4.91 32.71
CA LYS A 3 3.40 4.56 31.97
C LYS A 3 4.20 3.57 32.82
N GLY A 4 4.64 2.49 32.19
CA GLY A 4 5.43 1.44 32.86
C GLY A 4 6.21 0.65 31.83
N PHE A 5 6.72 -0.51 32.26
CA PHE A 5 7.37 -1.50 31.40
C PHE A 5 6.46 -2.73 31.34
N ALA A 6 5.94 -3.01 30.16
CA ALA A 6 5.14 -4.19 29.89
C ALA A 6 5.93 -5.16 29.01
N VAL A 7 5.89 -6.44 29.32
CA VAL A 7 6.44 -7.48 28.43
C VAL A 7 5.39 -7.74 27.35
N LEU A 8 5.69 -7.32 26.13
CA LEU A 8 4.82 -7.46 24.96
C LEU A 8 5.43 -8.42 23.96
N GLU A 9 4.58 -9.10 23.21
CA GLU A 9 5.00 -10.03 22.17
C GLU A 9 5.15 -9.31 20.81
N ILE A 10 6.15 -9.75 20.03
CA ILE A 10 6.36 -9.29 18.66
C ILE A 10 6.02 -10.44 17.71
N ASP A 11 4.95 -10.27 16.96
CA ASP A 11 4.57 -11.21 15.92
C ASP A 11 5.34 -10.89 14.63
N PRO A 12 6.05 -11.86 14.03
CA PRO A 12 6.85 -11.62 12.82
C PRO A 12 6.03 -11.15 11.63
N GLU A 13 4.80 -11.68 11.45
CA GLU A 13 3.92 -11.24 10.36
C GLU A 13 3.49 -9.79 10.56
N PHE A 14 3.06 -9.42 11.78
CA PHE A 14 2.67 -8.04 12.08
C PHE A 14 3.84 -7.06 11.90
N LYS A 15 5.04 -7.47 12.30
CA LYS A 15 6.26 -6.68 12.12
C LYS A 15 6.58 -6.45 10.63
N THR A 16 6.36 -7.45 9.78
CA THR A 16 6.58 -7.35 8.33
C THR A 16 5.63 -6.37 7.65
N LEU A 17 4.41 -6.19 8.19
CA LEU A 17 3.45 -5.20 7.68
C LEU A 17 3.88 -3.75 7.93
N ILE A 18 4.84 -3.53 8.81
CA ILE A 18 5.32 -2.20 9.17
C ILE A 18 6.61 -1.92 8.41
N ARG A 19 6.63 -0.80 7.68
CA ARG A 19 7.84 -0.38 6.95
C ARG A 19 9.01 -0.25 7.93
N PRO A 20 10.14 -0.94 7.68
CA PRO A 20 11.35 -0.73 8.47
C PRO A 20 11.80 0.73 8.36
N LEU A 21 12.23 1.31 9.47
CA LEU A 21 12.85 2.63 9.47
C LEU A 21 14.24 2.55 8.82
N ARG A 22 14.61 3.58 8.08
CA ARG A 22 16.00 3.78 7.67
C ARG A 22 16.84 4.12 8.89
N LYS A 23 18.14 3.95 8.76
CA LYS A 23 19.07 4.18 9.88
C LYS A 23 18.98 5.60 10.44
N ASP A 24 18.88 6.59 9.58
CA ASP A 24 18.69 8.00 9.94
C ASP A 24 17.38 8.25 10.68
N GLU A 25 16.27 7.67 10.18
CA GLU A 25 14.94 7.76 10.81
C GLU A 25 14.92 7.08 12.20
N TYR A 26 15.61 5.94 12.34
CA TYR A 26 15.69 5.22 13.60
C TYR A 26 16.49 6.02 14.64
N LEU A 27 17.65 6.58 14.26
CA LEU A 27 18.46 7.43 15.14
C LEU A 27 17.71 8.70 15.56
N GLN A 28 16.97 9.33 14.64
CA GLN A 28 16.16 10.49 14.98
C GLN A 28 15.04 10.13 15.97
N LEU A 29 14.38 8.99 15.77
CA LEU A 29 13.35 8.50 16.70
C LEU A 29 13.96 8.23 18.08
N GLU A 30 15.16 7.65 18.15
CA GLU A 30 15.87 7.40 19.40
C GLU A 30 16.18 8.70 20.15
N VAL A 31 16.70 9.69 19.47
CA VAL A 31 16.96 11.03 20.07
C VAL A 31 15.66 11.64 20.59
N ASN A 32 14.59 11.61 19.81
CA ASN A 32 13.30 12.16 20.22
C ASN A 32 12.74 11.45 21.48
N LEU A 33 12.85 10.12 21.53
CA LEU A 33 12.41 9.35 22.70
C LEU A 33 13.27 9.61 23.94
N ALA A 34 14.58 9.81 23.78
CA ALA A 34 15.49 10.13 24.88
C ALA A 34 15.22 11.52 25.46
N VAL A 35 14.90 12.50 24.62
CA VAL A 35 14.65 13.90 25.05
C VAL A 35 13.25 14.08 25.59
N ASP A 36 12.24 13.61 24.86
CA ASP A 36 10.83 13.91 25.08
C ASP A 36 10.09 12.77 25.82
N GLY A 37 10.70 11.61 25.94
CA GLY A 37 10.04 10.37 26.39
C GLY A 37 9.08 9.80 25.35
N CYS A 38 8.47 8.67 25.66
CA CYS A 38 7.46 8.05 24.80
C CYS A 38 6.13 8.76 24.97
N ARG A 39 5.77 9.61 24.01
CA ARG A 39 4.51 10.39 24.04
C ARG A 39 3.34 9.57 23.55
N GLU A 40 3.50 8.80 22.48
CA GLU A 40 2.46 7.97 21.89
C GLU A 40 2.50 6.56 22.48
N PRO A 41 1.35 5.94 22.79
CA PRO A 41 1.30 4.60 23.35
C PRO A 41 1.79 3.55 22.34
N ILE A 42 2.24 2.41 22.88
CA ILE A 42 2.40 1.18 22.11
C ILE A 42 1.01 0.55 21.96
N ILE A 43 0.61 0.28 20.72
CA ILE A 43 -0.72 -0.26 20.45
C ILE A 43 -0.61 -1.80 20.36
N THR A 44 -1.51 -2.49 21.07
CA THR A 44 -1.47 -3.96 21.18
C THR A 44 -2.85 -4.58 20.95
N TRP A 45 -2.83 -5.82 20.47
CA TRP A 45 -3.96 -6.74 20.46
C TRP A 45 -3.54 -8.07 21.08
N ASN A 46 -4.28 -8.55 22.07
CA ASN A 46 -3.94 -9.77 22.82
C ASN A 46 -2.47 -9.82 23.29
N ASN A 47 -1.95 -8.71 23.79
CA ASN A 47 -0.56 -8.55 24.22
C ASN A 47 0.49 -8.57 23.10
N ILE A 48 0.08 -8.69 21.84
CA ILE A 48 0.94 -8.62 20.66
C ILE A 48 0.98 -7.17 20.15
N ILE A 49 2.15 -6.67 19.81
CA ILE A 49 2.33 -5.30 19.29
C ILE A 49 1.78 -5.23 17.88
N ILE A 50 0.89 -4.25 17.63
CA ILE A 50 0.32 -3.96 16.31
C ILE A 50 0.74 -2.59 15.76
N ASP A 51 1.20 -1.66 16.61
CA ASP A 51 1.92 -0.44 16.23
C ASP A 51 2.88 -0.01 17.34
N GLY A 52 3.99 0.61 16.92
CA GLY A 52 5.01 1.12 17.84
C GLY A 52 6.17 0.15 18.12
N HIS A 53 6.45 -0.83 17.25
CA HIS A 53 7.54 -1.78 17.39
C HIS A 53 8.89 -1.11 17.65
N ASN A 54 9.25 -0.08 16.88
CA ASN A 54 10.50 0.65 17.05
C ASN A 54 10.52 1.44 18.37
N ARG A 55 9.37 2.05 18.75
CA ARG A 55 9.24 2.72 20.06
C ARG A 55 9.45 1.73 21.21
N TYR A 56 8.82 0.57 21.14
CA TYR A 56 8.96 -0.50 22.14
C TYR A 56 10.40 -0.95 22.29
N GLU A 57 11.11 -1.21 21.19
CA GLU A 57 12.50 -1.64 21.18
C GLU A 57 13.41 -0.58 21.82
N ILE A 58 13.30 0.67 21.38
CA ILE A 58 14.11 1.78 21.88
C ILE A 58 13.80 2.07 23.36
N CYS A 59 12.52 2.12 23.74
CA CYS A 59 12.13 2.40 25.11
C CYS A 59 12.63 1.33 26.10
N ASN A 60 12.57 0.06 25.71
CA ASN A 60 13.13 -1.01 26.57
C ASN A 60 14.64 -0.91 26.67
N ARG A 61 15.35 -0.62 25.59
CA ARG A 61 16.81 -0.48 25.59
C ARG A 61 17.29 0.72 26.40
N LEU A 62 16.57 1.86 26.30
CA LEU A 62 16.94 3.10 26.99
C LEU A 62 16.24 3.27 28.36
N HIS A 63 15.46 2.28 28.81
CA HIS A 63 14.69 2.32 30.06
C HIS A 63 13.73 3.52 30.13
N ILE A 64 13.08 3.85 29.00
CA ILE A 64 12.08 4.92 28.92
C ILE A 64 10.68 4.33 29.14
N PRO A 65 9.90 4.80 30.13
CA PRO A 65 8.56 4.29 30.38
C PRO A 65 7.60 4.68 29.27
N TYR A 66 6.69 3.76 28.90
CA TYR A 66 5.69 3.95 27.85
C TYR A 66 4.30 3.52 28.30
N ALA A 67 3.28 4.07 27.65
CA ALA A 67 1.89 3.64 27.81
C ALA A 67 1.56 2.52 26.80
N VAL A 68 0.64 1.65 27.19
CA VAL A 68 0.10 0.60 26.32
C VAL A 68 -1.38 0.84 26.09
N GLN A 69 -1.80 0.83 24.82
CA GLN A 69 -3.20 0.92 24.42
C GLN A 69 -3.64 -0.40 23.77
N LYS A 70 -4.66 -1.02 24.33
CA LYS A 70 -5.22 -2.27 23.84
C LYS A 70 -6.32 -1.99 22.83
N MET A 71 -6.31 -2.70 21.68
CA MET A 71 -7.34 -2.65 20.65
C MET A 71 -8.20 -3.91 20.69
N PRO A 72 -9.55 -3.80 20.66
CA PRO A 72 -10.47 -4.93 20.76
C PRO A 72 -10.80 -5.50 19.38
N PHE A 73 -9.87 -6.18 18.71
CA PHE A 73 -10.18 -6.91 17.48
C PHE A 73 -10.70 -8.31 17.79
N GLU A 74 -11.69 -8.78 17.02
CA GLU A 74 -12.29 -10.09 17.19
C GLU A 74 -11.36 -11.24 16.75
N ASN A 75 -10.54 -10.98 15.72
CA ASN A 75 -9.66 -11.96 15.12
C ASN A 75 -8.38 -11.34 14.56
N ARG A 76 -7.44 -12.21 14.17
CA ARG A 76 -6.13 -11.84 13.61
C ARG A 76 -6.27 -11.03 12.31
N GLU A 77 -7.20 -11.40 11.45
CA GLU A 77 -7.42 -10.77 10.15
C GLU A 77 -7.85 -9.31 10.31
N GLN A 78 -8.70 -8.99 11.29
CA GLN A 78 -9.08 -7.61 11.60
C GLN A 78 -7.88 -6.79 12.10
N ALA A 79 -7.01 -7.38 12.92
CA ALA A 79 -5.78 -6.73 13.36
C ALA A 79 -4.86 -6.43 12.16
N ILE A 80 -4.66 -7.38 11.24
CA ILE A 80 -3.86 -7.20 10.03
C ILE A 80 -4.46 -6.08 9.15
N VAL A 81 -5.76 -6.09 8.90
CA VAL A 81 -6.44 -5.03 8.13
C VAL A 81 -6.23 -3.67 8.76
N TRP A 82 -6.34 -3.57 10.09
CA TRP A 82 -6.10 -2.32 10.81
C TRP A 82 -4.64 -1.85 10.66
N ILE A 83 -3.65 -2.76 10.86
CA ILE A 83 -2.22 -2.45 10.67
C ILE A 83 -1.99 -1.90 9.25
N CYS A 84 -2.47 -2.60 8.23
CA CYS A 84 -2.34 -2.17 6.84
C CYS A 84 -2.96 -0.79 6.60
N SER A 85 -4.17 -0.53 7.09
CA SER A 85 -4.86 0.75 6.95
C SER A 85 -4.09 1.87 7.66
N ASN A 86 -3.59 1.62 8.87
CA ASN A 86 -2.80 2.57 9.65
C ASN A 86 -1.48 2.92 8.94
N GLN A 87 -0.79 1.94 8.37
CA GLN A 87 0.44 2.16 7.61
C GLN A 87 0.18 2.89 6.28
N LEU A 88 -0.91 2.57 5.56
CA LEU A 88 -1.29 3.26 4.32
C LEU A 88 -1.66 4.73 4.54
N GLY A 89 -2.07 5.11 5.74
CA GLY A 89 -2.32 6.50 6.12
C GLY A 89 -1.05 7.32 6.38
N ARG A 90 0.12 6.70 6.47
CA ARG A 90 1.39 7.40 6.73
C ARG A 90 1.93 8.06 5.47
N ARG A 91 2.53 9.26 5.62
CA ARG A 91 3.04 10.06 4.49
C ARG A 91 4.30 9.46 3.82
N ASN A 92 5.09 8.69 4.57
CA ASN A 92 6.44 8.26 4.17
C ASN A 92 6.50 6.76 3.85
N ILE A 93 5.49 6.20 3.17
CA ILE A 93 5.54 4.82 2.70
C ILE A 93 6.15 4.75 1.30
N THR A 94 6.94 3.70 1.05
CA THR A 94 7.46 3.41 -0.29
C THR A 94 6.34 2.86 -1.18
N GLU A 95 6.52 2.92 -2.49
CA GLU A 95 5.55 2.34 -3.43
C GLU A 95 5.46 0.82 -3.27
N GLU A 96 6.56 0.14 -2.97
CA GLU A 96 6.61 -1.28 -2.67
C GLU A 96 5.79 -1.62 -1.42
N THR A 97 5.94 -0.85 -0.35
CA THR A 97 5.12 -0.99 0.86
C THR A 97 3.64 -0.76 0.54
N ARG A 98 3.30 0.27 -0.24
CA ARG A 98 1.93 0.56 -0.65
C ARG A 98 1.31 -0.62 -1.41
N ARG A 99 2.02 -1.17 -2.40
CA ARG A 99 1.58 -2.34 -3.18
C ARG A 99 1.35 -3.55 -2.31
N TYR A 100 2.29 -3.83 -1.41
CA TYR A 100 2.23 -4.95 -0.48
C TYR A 100 1.00 -4.87 0.43
N LEU A 101 0.79 -3.72 1.08
CA LEU A 101 -0.30 -3.53 2.03
C LEU A 101 -1.68 -3.57 1.37
N ILE A 102 -1.85 -2.96 0.19
CA ILE A 102 -3.09 -3.02 -0.58
C ILE A 102 -3.36 -4.47 -1.01
N GLY A 103 -2.35 -5.18 -1.50
CA GLY A 103 -2.46 -6.59 -1.89
C GLY A 103 -2.88 -7.48 -0.72
N LYS A 104 -2.26 -7.31 0.44
CA LYS A 104 -2.55 -8.06 1.66
C LYS A 104 -3.99 -7.84 2.13
N GLN A 105 -4.45 -6.59 2.19
CA GLN A 105 -5.84 -6.28 2.54
C GLN A 105 -6.85 -6.88 1.56
N TYR A 106 -6.58 -6.79 0.26
CA TYR A 106 -7.45 -7.35 -0.76
C TYR A 106 -7.60 -8.86 -0.62
N GLU A 107 -6.51 -9.59 -0.38
CA GLU A 107 -6.54 -11.04 -0.18
C GLU A 107 -7.33 -11.42 1.09
N LEU A 108 -7.13 -10.71 2.19
CA LEU A 108 -7.88 -10.96 3.43
C LEU A 108 -9.38 -10.71 3.24
N GLU A 109 -9.78 -9.63 2.57
CA GLU A 109 -11.19 -9.38 2.31
C GLU A 109 -11.80 -10.43 1.38
N LYS A 110 -11.02 -10.94 0.42
CA LYS A 110 -11.40 -12.03 -0.48
C LYS A 110 -11.68 -13.32 0.31
N VAL A 111 -10.79 -13.66 1.26
CA VAL A 111 -10.95 -14.84 2.15
C VAL A 111 -12.16 -14.68 3.08
N ALA A 112 -12.30 -13.53 3.74
CA ALA A 112 -13.43 -13.25 4.63
C ALA A 112 -14.78 -13.38 3.91
N ARG A 113 -14.85 -13.01 2.62
CA ARG A 113 -16.07 -13.17 1.81
C ARG A 113 -16.30 -14.61 1.34
N LYS A 114 -15.26 -15.43 1.23
CA LYS A 114 -15.40 -16.87 0.97
C LYS A 114 -16.03 -17.58 2.16
N HIS A 115 -15.70 -17.16 3.37
CA HIS A 115 -16.14 -17.74 4.64
C HIS A 115 -16.78 -16.66 5.53
N PRO A 116 -17.98 -16.13 5.21
CA PRO A 116 -18.63 -15.19 6.11
C PRO A 116 -18.88 -15.86 7.46
N PRO A 117 -18.62 -15.17 8.57
CA PRO A 117 -18.93 -15.70 9.90
C PRO A 117 -20.42 -16.06 9.96
N ASN A 118 -20.71 -17.22 10.52
CA ASN A 118 -22.06 -17.79 10.55
C ASN A 118 -22.89 -17.11 11.66
N ILE A 119 -23.31 -15.85 11.41
CA ILE A 119 -24.01 -15.02 12.41
C ILE A 119 -25.48 -15.46 12.59
N ASN A 120 -26.09 -16.18 11.62
CA ASN A 120 -27.54 -16.43 11.60
C ASN A 120 -27.96 -17.85 11.22
N GLY A 121 -27.17 -18.90 11.46
CA GLY A 121 -27.65 -20.30 11.28
C GLY A 121 -28.09 -20.67 9.84
N PHE A 122 -27.77 -19.86 8.85
CA PHE A 122 -28.13 -20.13 7.44
C PHE A 122 -27.29 -21.28 6.90
N ASN A 123 -27.94 -22.26 6.32
CA ASN A 123 -27.40 -23.49 5.77
C ASN A 123 -26.13 -23.27 4.95
N GLN A 124 -24.99 -23.78 5.45
CA GLN A 124 -23.66 -23.77 4.80
C GLN A 124 -23.65 -24.57 3.47
N TYR A 125 -24.73 -25.29 3.15
CA TYR A 125 -24.85 -26.20 2.00
C TYR A 125 -25.45 -25.56 0.73
N LYS A 126 -25.85 -24.28 0.74
CA LYS A 126 -26.15 -23.61 -0.54
C LYS A 126 -24.86 -23.36 -1.32
N ARG A 127 -24.58 -24.27 -2.26
CA ARG A 127 -23.53 -24.03 -3.29
C ARG A 127 -23.85 -22.71 -3.97
N ARG A 128 -23.03 -21.69 -3.71
CA ARG A 128 -23.07 -20.45 -4.50
C ARG A 128 -22.70 -20.81 -5.94
N ASN A 129 -23.53 -20.39 -6.90
CA ASN A 129 -23.28 -20.62 -8.31
C ASN A 129 -21.92 -19.98 -8.72
N LYS A 130 -21.18 -20.63 -9.64
CA LYS A 130 -19.85 -20.21 -10.12
C LYS A 130 -19.85 -18.73 -10.58
N GLY A 131 -20.97 -18.22 -11.14
CA GLY A 131 -21.15 -16.83 -11.56
C GLY A 131 -21.17 -15.81 -10.39
N GLU A 132 -21.78 -16.16 -9.25
CA GLU A 132 -21.86 -15.28 -8.09
C GLU A 132 -20.49 -15.06 -7.41
N ARG A 133 -19.59 -16.06 -7.48
CA ARG A 133 -18.21 -15.94 -6.96
C ARG A 133 -17.41 -14.93 -7.78
N GLY A 134 -17.44 -15.01 -9.11
CA GLY A 134 -16.74 -14.11 -10.00
C GLY A 134 -17.19 -12.66 -9.84
N GLU A 135 -18.49 -12.44 -9.67
CA GLU A 135 -19.06 -11.11 -9.44
C GLU A 135 -18.64 -10.52 -8.08
N THR A 136 -18.59 -11.35 -7.04
CA THR A 136 -18.15 -10.93 -5.71
C THR A 136 -16.69 -10.46 -5.73
N PHE A 137 -15.81 -11.18 -6.40
CA PHE A 137 -14.40 -10.78 -6.52
C PHE A 137 -14.20 -9.53 -7.38
N ARG A 138 -15.00 -9.38 -8.45
CA ARG A 138 -15.00 -8.17 -9.26
C ARG A 138 -15.41 -6.95 -8.41
N ARG A 139 -16.44 -7.06 -7.60
CA ARG A 139 -16.88 -6.00 -6.68
C ARG A 139 -15.82 -5.65 -5.63
N THR A 140 -15.12 -6.66 -5.09
CA THR A 140 -14.01 -6.39 -4.15
C THR A 140 -12.88 -5.65 -4.84
N ALA A 141 -12.45 -6.06 -6.02
CA ALA A 141 -11.42 -5.36 -6.77
C ALA A 141 -11.82 -3.92 -7.14
N GLN A 142 -13.09 -3.69 -7.50
CA GLN A 142 -13.63 -2.36 -7.76
C GLN A 142 -13.64 -1.48 -6.50
N LYS A 143 -14.01 -2.03 -5.34
CA LYS A 143 -13.95 -1.32 -4.05
C LYS A 143 -12.52 -0.82 -3.76
N PHE A 144 -11.54 -1.70 -3.87
CA PHE A 144 -10.13 -1.34 -3.64
C PHE A 144 -9.58 -0.38 -4.70
N SER A 145 -10.00 -0.54 -5.95
CA SER A 145 -9.70 0.37 -7.05
C SER A 145 -10.14 1.80 -6.72
N ALA A 146 -11.38 1.98 -6.30
CA ALA A 146 -11.92 3.27 -5.90
C ALA A 146 -11.26 3.81 -4.62
N GLN A 147 -11.06 2.97 -3.60
CA GLN A 147 -10.50 3.37 -2.31
C GLN A 147 -9.07 3.88 -2.42
N TYR A 148 -8.25 3.26 -3.27
CA TYR A 148 -6.81 3.56 -3.38
C TYR A 148 -6.42 4.28 -4.67
N ASN A 149 -7.39 4.62 -5.50
CA ASN A 149 -7.21 5.29 -6.79
C ASN A 149 -6.22 4.54 -7.70
N VAL A 150 -6.45 3.24 -7.89
CA VAL A 150 -5.66 2.36 -8.75
C VAL A 150 -6.58 1.50 -9.62
N SER A 151 -6.11 1.02 -10.77
CA SER A 151 -6.92 0.14 -11.62
C SER A 151 -7.22 -1.20 -10.92
N THR A 152 -8.33 -1.86 -11.29
CA THR A 152 -8.66 -3.20 -10.78
C THR A 152 -7.57 -4.23 -11.13
N GLY A 153 -6.94 -4.09 -12.31
CA GLY A 153 -5.78 -4.89 -12.69
C GLY A 153 -4.57 -4.65 -11.78
N SER A 154 -4.35 -3.40 -11.35
CA SER A 154 -3.30 -3.08 -10.37
C SER A 154 -3.57 -3.71 -9.01
N VAL A 155 -4.82 -3.73 -8.53
CA VAL A 155 -5.18 -4.42 -7.28
C VAL A 155 -4.81 -5.90 -7.34
N GLN A 156 -5.11 -6.57 -8.46
CA GLN A 156 -4.75 -7.97 -8.67
C GLN A 156 -3.23 -8.19 -8.72
N LYS A 157 -2.50 -7.31 -9.40
CA LYS A 157 -1.02 -7.35 -9.40
C LYS A 157 -0.45 -7.18 -8.00
N TYR A 158 -1.02 -6.28 -7.20
CA TYR A 158 -0.59 -6.06 -5.82
C TYR A 158 -0.84 -7.28 -4.93
N ALA A 159 -1.94 -8.00 -5.15
CA ALA A 159 -2.21 -9.27 -4.47
C ALA A 159 -1.14 -10.33 -4.78
N ILE A 160 -0.76 -10.47 -6.05
CA ILE A 160 0.30 -11.40 -6.46
C ILE A 160 1.65 -10.97 -5.87
N PHE A 161 1.97 -9.67 -5.90
CA PHE A 161 3.17 -9.12 -5.29
C PHE A 161 3.23 -9.43 -3.79
N SER A 162 2.12 -9.23 -3.07
CA SER A 162 2.02 -9.49 -1.63
C SER A 162 2.28 -10.97 -1.32
N LYS A 163 1.62 -11.89 -2.03
CA LYS A 163 1.83 -13.34 -1.86
C LYS A 163 3.28 -13.75 -2.16
N ALA A 164 3.84 -13.25 -3.25
CA ALA A 164 5.22 -13.56 -3.62
C ALA A 164 6.21 -13.09 -2.54
N LEU A 165 5.99 -11.89 -1.97
CA LEU A 165 6.83 -11.35 -0.91
C LEU A 165 6.69 -12.16 0.39
N ASP A 166 5.49 -12.63 0.73
CA ASP A 166 5.26 -13.51 1.88
C ASP A 166 6.02 -14.84 1.74
N VAL A 167 5.98 -15.48 0.54
CA VAL A 167 6.72 -16.71 0.26
C VAL A 167 8.23 -16.49 0.37
N VAL A 168 8.73 -15.41 -0.19
CA VAL A 168 10.15 -15.03 -0.09
C VAL A 168 10.55 -14.80 1.37
N GLY A 169 9.68 -14.17 2.16
CA GLY A 169 9.91 -13.93 3.60
C GLY A 169 9.95 -15.20 4.44
N GLN A 170 9.28 -16.27 4.03
CA GLN A 170 9.41 -17.58 4.70
C GLN A 170 10.79 -18.19 4.47
N ALA A 171 11.40 -17.96 3.31
CA ALA A 171 12.73 -18.46 2.99
C ALA A 171 13.86 -17.56 3.57
N ASP A 172 13.71 -16.25 3.43
CA ASP A 172 14.63 -15.22 3.97
C ASP A 172 13.83 -14.12 4.68
N PRO A 173 13.70 -14.18 6.03
CA PRO A 173 12.95 -13.18 6.79
C PRO A 173 13.49 -11.75 6.69
N ALA A 174 14.74 -11.55 6.26
CA ALA A 174 15.33 -10.22 6.13
C ALA A 174 15.00 -9.54 4.80
N LEU A 175 14.70 -10.32 3.76
CA LEU A 175 14.52 -9.81 2.40
C LEU A 175 13.26 -8.95 2.23
N PRO A 176 12.07 -9.31 2.78
CA PRO A 176 10.90 -8.44 2.70
C PRO A 176 11.16 -7.03 3.24
N GLY A 177 11.84 -6.90 4.38
CA GLY A 177 12.20 -5.60 4.93
C GLY A 177 13.06 -4.76 3.98
N LYS A 178 14.02 -5.38 3.28
CA LYS A 178 14.87 -4.70 2.29
C LYS A 178 14.07 -4.26 1.06
N VAL A 179 13.14 -5.08 0.59
CA VAL A 179 12.25 -4.74 -0.53
C VAL A 179 11.32 -3.59 -0.13
N LEU A 180 10.64 -3.71 1.00
CA LEU A 180 9.66 -2.73 1.47
C LEU A 180 10.28 -1.37 1.83
N SER A 181 11.52 -1.35 2.31
CA SER A 181 12.27 -0.11 2.55
C SER A 181 12.82 0.53 1.26
N GLY A 182 12.79 -0.20 0.13
CA GLY A 182 13.36 0.25 -1.15
C GLY A 182 14.89 0.11 -1.24
N THR A 183 15.55 -0.50 -0.23
CA THR A 183 17.00 -0.78 -0.26
C THR A 183 17.36 -1.90 -1.22
N PHE A 184 16.45 -2.84 -1.44
CA PHE A 184 16.57 -3.90 -2.43
C PHE A 184 15.53 -3.66 -3.53
N LYS A 185 15.98 -3.24 -4.70
CA LYS A 185 15.11 -2.96 -5.84
C LYS A 185 14.88 -4.23 -6.66
N ILE A 186 13.64 -4.66 -6.76
CA ILE A 186 13.23 -5.83 -7.53
C ILE A 186 11.96 -5.51 -8.33
N SER A 187 11.89 -5.96 -9.59
CA SER A 187 10.67 -5.82 -10.37
C SER A 187 9.58 -6.77 -9.86
N HIS A 188 8.32 -6.49 -10.22
CA HIS A 188 7.20 -7.36 -9.88
C HIS A 188 7.43 -8.79 -10.41
N GLU A 189 7.83 -8.88 -11.67
CA GLU A 189 8.06 -10.14 -12.38
C GLU A 189 9.20 -10.93 -11.72
N ASN A 190 10.31 -10.26 -11.39
CA ASN A 190 11.45 -10.90 -10.74
C ASN A 190 11.13 -11.36 -9.31
N LEU A 191 10.33 -10.60 -8.55
CA LEU A 191 9.89 -11.04 -7.23
C LEU A 191 9.03 -12.31 -7.32
N VAL A 192 8.13 -12.37 -8.30
CA VAL A 192 7.30 -13.54 -8.52
C VAL A 192 8.15 -14.74 -9.00
N ALA A 193 9.12 -14.51 -9.88
CA ALA A 193 10.07 -15.56 -10.28
C ALA A 193 10.88 -16.06 -9.08
N LEU A 194 11.39 -15.15 -8.24
CA LEU A 194 12.13 -15.46 -7.03
C LEU A 194 11.31 -16.30 -6.05
N SER A 195 10.04 -16.00 -5.87
CA SER A 195 9.16 -16.72 -4.94
C SER A 195 8.93 -18.19 -5.33
N LYS A 196 9.26 -18.59 -6.56
CA LYS A 196 9.14 -19.96 -7.06
C LYS A 196 10.44 -20.78 -6.91
N MET A 197 11.52 -20.13 -6.49
CA MET A 197 12.82 -20.78 -6.35
C MET A 197 12.93 -21.56 -5.05
N PRO A 198 13.84 -22.52 -4.98
CA PRO A 198 14.19 -23.19 -3.74
C PRO A 198 14.64 -22.18 -2.66
N PRO A 199 14.32 -22.42 -1.38
CA PRO A 199 14.67 -21.50 -0.28
C PRO A 199 16.15 -21.13 -0.20
N GLU A 200 17.03 -22.03 -0.59
CA GLU A 200 18.48 -21.81 -0.60
C GLU A 200 18.89 -20.74 -1.62
N GLU A 201 18.29 -20.78 -2.82
CA GLU A 201 18.53 -19.79 -3.86
C GLU A 201 17.97 -18.43 -3.49
N ILE A 202 16.80 -18.41 -2.84
CA ILE A 202 16.21 -17.16 -2.33
C ILE A 202 17.16 -16.48 -1.34
N ARG A 203 17.73 -17.23 -0.39
CA ARG A 203 18.71 -16.70 0.58
C ARG A 203 19.98 -16.19 -0.10
N ARG A 204 20.49 -16.93 -1.10
CA ARG A 204 21.66 -16.50 -1.85
C ARG A 204 21.44 -15.17 -2.57
N ILE A 205 20.30 -15.01 -3.24
CA ILE A 205 19.94 -13.80 -3.97
C ILE A 205 19.66 -12.63 -3.01
N GLY A 206 19.10 -12.89 -1.84
CA GLY A 206 18.91 -11.87 -0.80
C GLY A 206 20.20 -11.23 -0.31
N THR A 207 21.36 -11.91 -0.51
CA THR A 207 22.68 -11.37 -0.21
C THR A 207 23.39 -10.75 -1.42
N ARG A 208 23.05 -11.15 -2.64
CA ARG A 208 23.66 -10.70 -3.91
C ARG A 208 22.57 -10.31 -4.91
N PRO A 209 22.11 -9.04 -4.90
CA PRO A 209 21.04 -8.59 -5.81
C PRO A 209 21.38 -8.71 -7.31
N GLU A 210 22.65 -8.67 -7.66
CA GLU A 210 23.14 -8.80 -9.04
C GLU A 210 22.93 -10.18 -9.66
N ASP A 211 22.73 -11.22 -8.84
CA ASP A 211 22.48 -12.58 -9.30
C ASP A 211 21.04 -12.80 -9.86
N LEU A 212 20.20 -11.76 -9.88
CA LEU A 212 18.83 -11.79 -10.40
C LEU A 212 18.78 -11.81 -11.94
N GLN A 213 19.59 -12.63 -12.59
CA GLN A 213 19.53 -12.87 -14.04
C GLN A 213 18.54 -13.98 -14.36
N HIS A 214 17.28 -13.85 -13.94
CA HIS A 214 16.24 -14.82 -14.26
C HIS A 214 15.35 -14.34 -15.41
N PRO A 215 14.87 -15.26 -16.27
CA PRO A 215 13.91 -14.90 -17.30
C PRO A 215 12.65 -14.31 -16.66
N PHE A 216 12.15 -13.25 -17.25
CA PHE A 216 10.89 -12.65 -16.83
C PHE A 216 9.75 -13.62 -17.11
N THR A 217 8.95 -13.91 -16.09
CA THR A 217 7.69 -14.62 -16.26
C THR A 217 6.58 -13.64 -16.62
N SER A 218 5.69 -14.03 -17.52
CA SER A 218 4.57 -13.18 -17.88
C SER A 218 3.58 -13.06 -16.73
N TYR A 219 2.89 -11.93 -16.63
CA TYR A 219 1.88 -11.71 -15.60
C TYR A 219 0.74 -12.76 -15.66
N SER A 220 0.37 -13.20 -16.86
CA SER A 220 -0.65 -14.23 -17.06
C SER A 220 -0.24 -15.58 -16.47
N ASP A 221 1.03 -15.98 -16.61
CA ASP A 221 1.53 -17.24 -16.10
C ASP A 221 1.61 -17.23 -14.58
N THR A 222 2.10 -16.13 -14.00
CA THR A 222 2.17 -15.96 -12.54
C THR A 222 0.79 -15.91 -11.88
N ARG A 223 -0.20 -15.30 -12.54
CA ARG A 223 -1.57 -15.27 -12.03
C ARG A 223 -2.19 -16.65 -11.92
N LYS A 224 -1.89 -17.56 -12.85
CA LYS A 224 -2.38 -18.95 -12.81
C LYS A 224 -1.80 -19.72 -11.64
N GLU A 225 -0.52 -19.51 -11.32
CA GLU A 225 0.17 -20.24 -10.26
C GLU A 225 -0.15 -19.76 -8.85
N PHE A 226 -0.46 -18.46 -8.69
CA PHE A 226 -0.90 -17.89 -7.41
C PHE A 226 -2.43 -17.81 -7.27
N ALA A 227 -3.19 -18.25 -8.29
CA ALA A 227 -4.61 -18.48 -8.13
C ALA A 227 -4.79 -19.66 -7.15
N ASP A 228 -5.68 -19.51 -6.17
CA ASP A 228 -6.00 -20.58 -5.25
C ASP A 228 -6.35 -21.84 -6.04
N THR A 229 -5.82 -22.99 -5.63
CA THR A 229 -6.01 -24.31 -6.24
C THR A 229 -7.48 -24.74 -6.39
N ASP A 230 -8.42 -24.02 -5.78
CA ASP A 230 -9.86 -24.24 -5.90
C ASP A 230 -10.54 -23.41 -7.01
N GLU A 231 -9.82 -22.52 -7.68
CA GLU A 231 -10.31 -21.81 -8.87
C GLU A 231 -9.81 -22.55 -10.11
N GLU A 232 -10.59 -23.47 -10.66
CA GLU A 232 -10.44 -23.87 -12.06
C GLU A 232 -10.31 -22.60 -12.92
N PRO A 233 -9.39 -22.57 -13.90
CA PRO A 233 -9.25 -21.44 -14.78
C PRO A 233 -10.63 -21.12 -15.37
N VAL A 234 -11.08 -19.89 -15.17
CA VAL A 234 -12.19 -19.36 -15.97
C VAL A 234 -11.61 -19.34 -17.39
N GLU A 235 -11.91 -20.38 -18.16
CA GLU A 235 -11.74 -20.32 -19.59
C GLU A 235 -12.33 -19.01 -20.05
N SER A 236 -11.51 -18.20 -20.65
CA SER A 236 -11.98 -17.04 -21.38
C SER A 236 -12.84 -17.59 -22.52
N MET A 237 -14.11 -17.78 -22.27
CA MET A 237 -15.09 -17.79 -23.35
C MET A 237 -15.00 -16.39 -23.96
N GLN A 238 -14.11 -16.27 -24.94
CA GLN A 238 -14.27 -15.31 -26.01
C GLN A 238 -15.50 -15.71 -26.80
N GLU A 239 -16.67 -15.53 -26.21
CA GLU A 239 -17.84 -15.26 -27.03
C GLU A 239 -17.57 -13.90 -27.65
N THR A 240 -17.28 -13.95 -28.94
CA THR A 240 -17.27 -12.81 -29.84
C THR A 240 -18.70 -12.26 -29.95
N LEU A 241 -19.16 -11.63 -28.89
CA LEU A 241 -20.21 -10.63 -29.03
C LEU A 241 -19.55 -9.39 -29.65
N PRO A 242 -20.17 -8.77 -30.69
CA PRO A 242 -19.64 -7.56 -31.27
C PRO A 242 -19.45 -6.56 -30.12
N LEU A 243 -18.23 -6.09 -29.95
CA LEU A 243 -17.88 -5.04 -29.00
C LEU A 243 -18.67 -3.79 -29.40
N ILE A 244 -19.85 -3.61 -28.82
CA ILE A 244 -20.37 -2.26 -28.66
C ILE A 244 -19.38 -1.62 -27.69
N LYS A 245 -18.41 -0.88 -28.23
CA LYS A 245 -17.63 0.07 -27.47
C LYS A 245 -18.62 1.09 -26.93
N ILE A 246 -19.17 0.81 -25.75
CA ILE A 246 -19.73 1.86 -24.91
C ILE A 246 -18.52 2.74 -24.60
N PRO A 247 -18.43 3.97 -25.10
CA PRO A 247 -17.40 4.89 -24.68
C PRO A 247 -17.47 4.95 -23.16
N PRO A 248 -16.34 5.03 -22.43
CA PRO A 248 -16.38 5.25 -21.00
C PRO A 248 -17.35 6.40 -20.79
N MET A 249 -18.36 6.22 -19.95
CA MET A 249 -19.28 7.27 -19.59
C MET A 249 -18.42 8.36 -18.95
N HIS A 250 -18.04 9.33 -19.77
CA HIS A 250 -17.29 10.48 -19.35
C HIS A 250 -18.25 11.27 -18.48
N ASP A 251 -17.96 11.28 -17.18
CA ASP A 251 -18.69 12.11 -16.23
C ASP A 251 -17.94 13.45 -16.15
N PRO A 252 -18.44 14.48 -16.85
CA PRO A 252 -17.81 15.79 -16.86
C PRO A 252 -17.67 16.38 -15.45
N ASP A 253 -18.64 16.10 -14.57
CA ASP A 253 -18.64 16.60 -13.20
C ASP A 253 -17.53 15.97 -12.35
N ALA A 254 -17.19 14.70 -12.60
CA ALA A 254 -16.09 14.02 -11.90
C ALA A 254 -14.72 14.61 -12.26
N GLU A 255 -14.50 15.02 -13.53
CA GLU A 255 -13.26 15.68 -13.93
C GLU A 255 -13.15 17.10 -13.36
N ILE A 256 -14.24 17.86 -13.39
CA ILE A 256 -14.31 19.21 -12.78
C ILE A 256 -14.08 19.11 -11.27
N ALA A 257 -14.72 18.14 -10.60
CA ALA A 257 -14.51 17.90 -9.17
C ALA A 257 -13.06 17.53 -8.86
N GLY A 258 -12.43 16.69 -9.70
CA GLY A 258 -11.00 16.33 -9.59
C GLY A 258 -10.09 17.55 -9.66
N LEU A 259 -10.35 18.45 -10.63
CA LEU A 259 -9.59 19.68 -10.78
C LEU A 259 -9.82 20.63 -9.59
N THR A 260 -11.08 20.78 -9.15
CA THR A 260 -11.44 21.61 -7.99
C THR A 260 -10.70 21.16 -6.70
N LEU A 261 -10.49 19.87 -6.52
CA LEU A 261 -9.72 19.32 -5.38
C LEU A 261 -8.21 19.57 -5.50
N THR A 262 -7.67 19.66 -6.72
CA THR A 262 -6.22 19.84 -6.94
C THR A 262 -5.75 21.29 -6.94
N VAL A 263 -6.59 22.23 -7.37
CA VAL A 263 -6.27 23.67 -7.44
C VAL A 263 -5.79 24.24 -6.09
N PRO A 264 -6.43 23.96 -4.92
CA PRO A 264 -5.93 24.43 -3.63
C PRO A 264 -4.50 23.97 -3.31
N SER A 265 -4.12 22.79 -3.75
CA SER A 265 -2.74 22.26 -3.59
C SER A 265 -1.74 23.06 -4.43
N TRP A 266 -2.11 23.47 -5.65
CA TRP A 266 -1.26 24.33 -6.49
C TRP A 266 -1.07 25.70 -5.87
N VAL A 267 -2.16 26.32 -5.41
CA VAL A 267 -2.12 27.61 -4.71
C VAL A 267 -1.19 27.53 -3.50
N SER A 268 -1.37 26.53 -2.63
CA SER A 268 -0.51 26.33 -1.45
C SER A 268 0.96 26.11 -1.81
N SER A 269 1.25 25.45 -2.92
CA SER A 269 2.62 25.21 -3.40
C SER A 269 3.26 26.49 -3.92
N ILE A 270 2.52 27.32 -4.64
CA ILE A 270 2.97 28.63 -5.13
C ILE A 270 3.24 29.57 -3.96
N GLU A 271 2.31 29.64 -2.98
CA GLU A 271 2.48 30.47 -1.78
C GLU A 271 3.70 30.03 -0.95
N ARG A 272 3.90 28.74 -0.79
CA ARG A 272 5.07 28.20 -0.08
C ARG A 272 6.37 28.56 -0.78
N ALA A 273 6.42 28.41 -2.11
CA ALA A 273 7.59 28.80 -2.89
C ALA A 273 7.86 30.32 -2.77
N ARG A 274 6.81 31.14 -2.84
CA ARG A 274 6.90 32.60 -2.68
C ARG A 274 7.42 33.02 -1.30
N ASN A 275 6.98 32.33 -0.22
CA ASN A 275 7.34 32.68 1.15
C ASN A 275 8.73 32.14 1.56
N ASN A 276 9.16 30.99 1.02
CA ASN A 276 10.36 30.30 1.47
C ASN A 276 11.56 30.46 0.53
N ALA A 277 11.34 30.81 -0.74
CA ALA A 277 12.42 30.98 -1.71
C ALA A 277 12.96 32.41 -1.68
N ASP A 278 14.27 32.56 -1.45
CA ASP A 278 14.94 33.83 -1.72
C ASP A 278 15.11 34.02 -3.23
N MET A 279 14.15 34.78 -3.79
CA MET A 279 14.13 35.05 -5.21
C MET A 279 15.35 35.85 -5.68
N ASN A 280 16.03 36.58 -4.79
CA ASN A 280 17.23 37.33 -5.16
C ASN A 280 18.44 36.41 -5.30
N ALA A 281 18.54 35.40 -4.44
CA ALA A 281 19.65 34.43 -4.46
C ALA A 281 19.44 33.32 -5.53
N ALA A 282 18.22 33.12 -6.06
CA ALA A 282 17.94 32.09 -7.06
C ALA A 282 18.65 32.39 -8.40
N SER A 283 19.12 31.31 -9.06
CA SER A 283 19.81 31.42 -10.34
C SER A 283 18.88 31.95 -11.47
N THR A 284 19.45 32.62 -12.44
CA THR A 284 18.73 33.16 -13.61
C THR A 284 18.00 32.06 -14.38
N SER A 285 18.62 30.88 -14.51
CA SER A 285 18.01 29.71 -15.16
C SER A 285 16.77 29.20 -14.40
N ALA A 286 16.83 29.12 -13.07
CA ALA A 286 15.69 28.68 -12.25
C ALA A 286 14.53 29.70 -12.34
N LYS A 287 14.84 30.99 -12.30
CA LYS A 287 13.85 32.06 -12.46
C LYS A 287 13.17 32.02 -13.83
N SER A 288 13.94 31.79 -14.92
CA SER A 288 13.39 31.68 -16.27
C SER A 288 12.45 30.50 -16.41
N LYS A 289 12.84 29.31 -15.93
CA LYS A 289 12.01 28.10 -15.94
C LYS A 289 10.71 28.25 -15.13
N LEU A 290 10.82 28.87 -13.95
CA LEU A 290 9.65 29.14 -13.11
C LEU A 290 8.70 30.12 -13.79
N LYS A 291 9.23 31.18 -14.39
CA LYS A 291 8.44 32.16 -15.12
C LYS A 291 7.68 31.54 -16.30
N GLU A 292 8.36 30.71 -17.09
CA GLU A 292 7.77 30.00 -18.22
C GLU A 292 6.63 29.07 -17.75
N ALA A 293 6.86 28.27 -16.69
CA ALA A 293 5.85 27.40 -16.12
C ALA A 293 4.62 28.15 -15.59
N LEU A 294 4.83 29.29 -14.91
CA LEU A 294 3.75 30.11 -14.38
C LEU A 294 2.95 30.80 -15.50
N LEU A 295 3.60 31.24 -16.57
CA LEU A 295 2.91 31.80 -17.73
C LEU A 295 2.05 30.76 -18.46
N SER A 296 2.56 29.54 -18.65
CA SER A 296 1.79 28.44 -19.22
C SER A 296 0.58 28.08 -18.35
N LEU A 297 0.75 28.02 -17.03
CA LEU A 297 -0.37 27.79 -16.10
C LEU A 297 -1.41 28.91 -16.19
N GLN A 298 -0.97 30.16 -16.20
CA GLN A 298 -1.86 31.33 -16.32
C GLN A 298 -2.69 31.28 -17.62
N GLU A 299 -2.08 30.90 -18.73
CA GLU A 299 -2.77 30.75 -20.03
C GLU A 299 -3.88 29.70 -19.91
N LYS A 300 -3.58 28.51 -19.41
CA LYS A 300 -4.58 27.43 -19.26
C LYS A 300 -5.69 27.76 -18.27
N VAL A 301 -5.37 28.42 -17.17
CA VAL A 301 -6.39 28.89 -16.21
C VAL A 301 -7.28 29.95 -16.87
N SER A 302 -6.72 30.85 -17.68
CA SER A 302 -7.49 31.89 -18.37
C SER A 302 -8.42 31.31 -19.44
N GLU A 303 -7.95 30.30 -20.19
CA GLU A 303 -8.77 29.56 -21.15
C GLU A 303 -9.99 28.92 -20.46
N MET A 304 -9.77 28.16 -19.37
CA MET A 304 -10.85 27.52 -18.60
C MET A 304 -11.84 28.53 -18.01
N LEU A 305 -11.35 29.65 -17.49
CA LEU A 305 -12.23 30.69 -16.94
C LEU A 305 -13.08 31.37 -18.03
N SER A 306 -12.61 31.47 -19.28
CA SER A 306 -13.41 31.97 -20.36
C SER A 306 -14.53 30.98 -20.75
N GLU A 307 -14.20 29.68 -20.81
CA GLU A 307 -15.19 28.63 -21.09
C GLU A 307 -16.32 28.57 -20.04
N ILE A 308 -15.99 28.73 -18.75
CA ILE A 308 -16.99 28.75 -17.68
C ILE A 308 -17.91 29.99 -17.78
N ARG A 309 -17.38 31.16 -18.18
CA ARG A 309 -18.16 32.38 -18.26
C ARG A 309 -19.11 32.42 -19.48
N GLU A 310 -18.89 31.60 -20.51
CA GLU A 310 -19.78 31.49 -21.63
C GLU A 310 -21.02 30.63 -21.35
N VAL A 311 -21.09 29.97 -20.18
CA VAL A 311 -22.19 29.08 -19.79
C VAL A 311 -23.17 29.75 -18.82
N ASP A 312 -22.82 30.90 -18.23
CA ASP A 312 -23.70 31.74 -17.39
C ASP A 312 -24.42 32.79 -18.28
#